data_5d0b233201225e42624ea35a56357ae8
#
_entry.id   5d0b233201225e42624ea35a56357ae8
#
_cell.length_a   1.000
_cell.length_b   1.000
_cell.length_c   1.000
_cell.angle_alpha   90.00
_cell.angle_beta   90.00
_cell.angle_gamma   90.00
#
_symmetry.space_group_name_H-M   'P 1'
#
loop_
_entity.id
_entity.type
_entity.pdbx_description
1 polymer ?
#
loop_
_entity_poly.entity_id
_entity_poly.type
_entity_poly.pdbx_seq_one_letter_code
_entity_poly.pdbx_strand_id
1 'polypeptide(L)'
;MKQQAWHNKISNTAQLGGIETSVLDNGAGRGTRIAWINTGSGLRFKVVIDRAMDIADAFYNEHSLAWLSHSGISTPQALSDKGIDWLRTFGGGLVVTCGLSHVGGPEKDEYGERGIHGQISNIPAEIASVVQPDILSGNMEMSISGIIRESQALGNRLELRRTISATLGKSTIRIQDEVINRGNAEAPHMLLYHCNFGYPLVDEGTSIKWSGNWTPREGNPDKIFKNGNDFHTCPAPLNDHSGSGEEVAFIDIESNESGFCNCGLENKKIGLSLNLRFRKKQLPCLTNWLHFGKGEYVVGLEPGTNPPIGQSRARQQNELILLSPGESRKYELEIEVLNIK
;
A
#
# COMPACT_ATOMS: atom_id res chain seq x y z
N MET A 1 17.17 -19.71 -11.08
CA MET A 1 18.09 -19.74 -12.25
C MET A 1 19.52 -19.86 -11.75
N LYS A 2 20.39 -20.65 -12.42
CA LYS A 2 21.79 -20.79 -11.98
C LYS A 2 22.57 -19.52 -12.37
N GLN A 3 23.07 -18.80 -11.38
CA GLN A 3 23.78 -17.51 -11.47
C GLN A 3 24.93 -17.49 -12.50
N GLN A 4 25.59 -18.60 -12.72
CA GLN A 4 26.74 -18.78 -13.64
C GLN A 4 26.40 -18.71 -15.13
N ALA A 5 25.11 -18.87 -15.52
CA ALA A 5 24.74 -18.90 -16.95
C ALA A 5 24.62 -17.51 -17.60
N TRP A 6 24.53 -16.45 -16.83
CA TRP A 6 24.27 -15.10 -17.36
C TRP A 6 25.53 -14.35 -17.78
N HIS A 7 26.61 -14.46 -17.01
CA HIS A 7 27.86 -13.71 -17.23
C HIS A 7 28.40 -13.81 -18.65
N ASN A 8 28.18 -14.95 -19.32
CA ASN A 8 28.70 -15.18 -20.67
C ASN A 8 27.71 -14.87 -21.79
N LYS A 9 26.49 -14.40 -21.47
CA LYS A 9 25.40 -14.27 -22.46
C LYS A 9 24.77 -12.90 -22.50
N ILE A 10 24.97 -12.06 -21.51
CA ILE A 10 24.37 -10.72 -21.42
C ILE A 10 25.46 -9.66 -21.26
N SER A 11 25.28 -8.60 -21.99
CA SER A 11 26.17 -7.41 -21.95
C SER A 11 25.56 -6.26 -21.12
N ASN A 12 24.24 -6.32 -20.84
CA ASN A 12 23.54 -5.31 -20.08
C ASN A 12 22.55 -5.97 -19.12
N THR A 13 22.65 -5.67 -17.82
CA THR A 13 21.79 -6.19 -16.76
C THR A 13 20.29 -5.91 -17.02
N ALA A 14 19.97 -4.82 -17.73
CA ALA A 14 18.60 -4.49 -18.10
C ALA A 14 17.91 -5.56 -18.98
N GLN A 15 18.68 -6.47 -19.62
CA GLN A 15 18.11 -7.64 -20.31
C GLN A 15 17.43 -8.64 -19.35
N LEU A 16 17.78 -8.61 -18.06
CA LEU A 16 17.19 -9.48 -17.03
C LEU A 16 16.16 -8.74 -16.18
N GLY A 17 16.41 -7.49 -15.87
CA GLY A 17 15.59 -6.66 -15.00
C GLY A 17 16.34 -5.42 -14.54
N GLY A 18 15.72 -4.66 -13.64
CA GLY A 18 16.27 -3.41 -13.13
C GLY A 18 15.20 -2.36 -12.92
N ILE A 19 15.62 -1.12 -12.71
CA ILE A 19 14.77 0.05 -12.49
C ILE A 19 14.88 1.00 -13.67
N GLU A 20 13.75 1.36 -14.27
CA GLU A 20 13.63 2.34 -15.32
C GLU A 20 12.76 3.50 -14.86
N THR A 21 13.31 4.71 -14.85
CA THR A 21 12.56 5.94 -14.52
C THR A 21 12.06 6.62 -15.78
N SER A 22 10.83 7.13 -15.72
CA SER A 22 10.22 7.89 -16.82
C SER A 22 9.19 8.89 -16.30
N VAL A 23 8.61 9.65 -17.21
CA VAL A 23 7.56 10.61 -16.94
C VAL A 23 6.35 10.25 -17.78
N LEU A 24 5.16 10.25 -17.17
CA LEU A 24 3.92 10.04 -17.90
C LEU A 24 3.64 11.24 -18.82
N ASP A 25 3.37 10.98 -20.11
CA ASP A 25 3.20 12.05 -21.11
C ASP A 25 1.73 12.41 -21.35
N ASN A 26 0.76 11.58 -20.93
CA ASN A 26 -0.63 11.72 -21.34
C ASN A 26 -1.62 11.60 -20.18
N GLY A 27 -2.83 12.14 -20.38
CA GLY A 27 -3.97 12.04 -19.46
C GLY A 27 -3.78 12.79 -18.17
N ALA A 28 -4.52 12.38 -17.14
CA ALA A 28 -4.52 13.01 -15.81
C ALA A 28 -3.17 12.89 -15.08
N GLY A 29 -2.36 11.92 -15.44
CA GLY A 29 -1.03 11.69 -14.87
C GLY A 29 0.11 12.41 -15.59
N ARG A 30 -0.17 13.26 -16.61
CA ARG A 30 0.88 13.93 -17.37
C ARG A 30 1.84 14.69 -16.49
N GLY A 31 3.15 14.48 -16.69
CA GLY A 31 4.21 15.09 -15.91
C GLY A 31 4.57 14.33 -14.63
N THR A 32 3.81 13.32 -14.24
CA THR A 32 4.08 12.48 -13.05
C THR A 32 5.30 11.59 -13.31
N ARG A 33 6.29 11.65 -12.41
CA ARG A 33 7.47 10.78 -12.45
C ARG A 33 7.12 9.39 -11.95
N ILE A 34 7.57 8.38 -12.65
CA ILE A 34 7.38 6.97 -12.29
C ILE A 34 8.70 6.19 -12.39
N ALA A 35 8.75 5.06 -11.71
CA ALA A 35 9.80 4.06 -11.88
C ALA A 35 9.16 2.68 -12.09
N TRP A 36 9.48 2.03 -13.20
CA TRP A 36 9.20 0.62 -13.39
C TRP A 36 10.33 -0.22 -12.79
N ILE A 37 9.98 -1.17 -11.97
CA ILE A 37 10.89 -2.15 -11.39
C ILE A 37 10.53 -3.52 -11.94
N ASN A 38 11.49 -4.13 -12.66
CA ASN A 38 11.37 -5.47 -13.20
C ASN A 38 12.35 -6.40 -12.49
N THR A 39 11.84 -7.39 -11.79
CA THR A 39 12.69 -8.31 -11.03
C THR A 39 13.23 -9.48 -11.86
N GLY A 40 12.79 -9.63 -13.12
CA GLY A 40 13.17 -10.76 -13.97
C GLY A 40 12.61 -12.12 -13.54
N SER A 41 11.81 -12.16 -12.48
CA SER A 41 11.13 -13.39 -12.00
C SER A 41 9.71 -13.55 -12.57
N GLY A 42 9.25 -12.58 -13.36
CA GLY A 42 7.86 -12.38 -13.75
C GLY A 42 7.19 -11.24 -12.97
N LEU A 43 7.69 -10.86 -11.81
CA LEU A 43 7.19 -9.71 -11.05
C LEU A 43 7.74 -8.40 -11.63
N ARG A 44 6.83 -7.49 -11.95
CA ARG A 44 7.12 -6.10 -12.33
C ARG A 44 6.10 -5.18 -11.71
N PHE A 45 6.53 -4.00 -11.26
CA PHE A 45 5.64 -3.03 -10.62
C PHE A 45 6.09 -1.60 -10.87
N LYS A 46 5.12 -0.68 -10.77
CA LYS A 46 5.30 0.75 -11.04
C LYS A 46 5.24 1.55 -9.74
N VAL A 47 6.33 2.20 -9.38
CA VAL A 47 6.38 3.19 -8.31
C VAL A 47 6.02 4.56 -8.86
N VAL A 48 5.05 5.24 -8.26
CA VAL A 48 4.65 6.59 -8.63
C VAL A 48 5.38 7.58 -7.73
N ILE A 49 6.51 8.09 -8.20
CA ILE A 49 7.43 8.91 -7.42
C ILE A 49 6.74 10.15 -6.84
N ASP A 50 5.88 10.78 -7.65
CA ASP A 50 5.17 12.00 -7.28
C ASP A 50 3.91 11.76 -6.41
N ARG A 51 3.62 10.50 -6.08
CA ARG A 51 2.55 10.10 -5.19
C ARG A 51 3.11 9.32 -3.99
N ALA A 52 3.94 9.98 -3.18
CA ALA A 52 4.63 9.40 -2.01
C ALA A 52 5.41 8.11 -2.30
N MET A 53 5.81 7.88 -3.55
CA MET A 53 6.38 6.61 -4.01
C MET A 53 5.42 5.42 -3.81
N ASP A 54 4.11 5.62 -3.93
CA ASP A 54 3.12 4.56 -3.91
C ASP A 54 3.32 3.59 -5.08
N ILE A 55 2.84 2.34 -4.92
CA ILE A 55 2.95 1.33 -5.97
C ILE A 55 1.59 1.22 -6.67
N ALA A 56 1.51 1.68 -7.91
CA ALA A 56 0.30 1.60 -8.71
C ALA A 56 0.13 0.21 -9.36
N ASP A 57 0.48 0.11 -10.64
CA ASP A 57 0.39 -1.16 -11.35
C ASP A 57 1.41 -2.17 -10.83
N ALA A 58 0.99 -3.41 -10.71
CA ALA A 58 1.85 -4.54 -10.42
C ALA A 58 1.35 -5.77 -11.19
N PHE A 59 2.29 -6.52 -11.75
CA PHE A 59 2.00 -7.72 -12.53
C PHE A 59 2.91 -8.86 -12.11
N TYR A 60 2.36 -10.06 -12.19
CA TYR A 60 3.15 -11.27 -12.14
C TYR A 60 2.87 -12.09 -13.40
N ASN A 61 3.88 -12.20 -14.27
CA ASN A 61 3.73 -12.66 -15.66
C ASN A 61 2.64 -11.83 -16.39
N GLU A 62 1.58 -12.48 -16.89
CA GLU A 62 0.43 -11.85 -17.55
C GLU A 62 -0.65 -11.33 -16.60
N HIS A 63 -0.59 -11.67 -15.31
CA HIS A 63 -1.66 -11.37 -14.36
C HIS A 63 -1.43 -10.04 -13.64
N SER A 64 -2.43 -9.15 -13.69
CA SER A 64 -2.47 -7.98 -12.81
C SER A 64 -2.72 -8.39 -11.37
N LEU A 65 -2.04 -7.74 -10.45
CA LEU A 65 -2.20 -7.96 -9.00
C LEU A 65 -3.01 -6.85 -8.35
N ALA A 66 -2.85 -5.62 -8.85
CA ALA A 66 -3.44 -4.44 -8.29
C ALA A 66 -4.84 -4.17 -8.84
N TRP A 67 -5.72 -3.66 -7.98
CA TRP A 67 -6.92 -2.97 -8.43
C TRP A 67 -6.58 -1.54 -8.83
N LEU A 68 -7.09 -1.11 -9.97
CA LEU A 68 -6.97 0.26 -10.46
C LEU A 68 -8.35 0.87 -10.57
N SER A 69 -8.57 2.03 -9.96
CA SER A 69 -9.83 2.76 -10.06
C SER A 69 -9.99 3.44 -11.42
N HIS A 70 -11.20 3.90 -11.74
CA HIS A 70 -11.45 4.68 -12.94
C HIS A 70 -10.64 5.99 -13.02
N SER A 71 -10.24 6.56 -11.87
CA SER A 71 -9.41 7.77 -11.84
C SER A 71 -8.01 7.52 -12.42
N GLY A 72 -7.48 6.30 -12.25
CA GLY A 72 -6.12 5.98 -12.65
C GLY A 72 -5.07 6.83 -11.95
N ILE A 73 -3.86 6.88 -12.50
CA ILE A 73 -2.79 7.74 -11.99
C ILE A 73 -3.07 9.18 -12.38
N SER A 74 -3.14 10.06 -11.40
CA SER A 74 -3.23 11.51 -11.58
C SER A 74 -1.99 12.21 -11.02
N THR A 75 -1.73 13.42 -11.49
CA THR A 75 -0.73 14.30 -10.85
C THR A 75 -1.14 14.58 -9.40
N PRO A 76 -0.17 14.82 -8.50
CA PRO A 76 -0.46 15.21 -7.11
C PRO A 76 -1.37 16.44 -7.06
N GLN A 77 -2.33 16.41 -6.15
CA GLN A 77 -3.28 17.50 -5.92
C GLN A 77 -3.11 18.04 -4.50
N ALA A 78 -2.38 19.14 -4.35
CA ALA A 78 -2.03 19.72 -3.05
C ALA A 78 -3.24 20.11 -2.19
N LEU A 79 -4.42 20.27 -2.78
CA LEU A 79 -5.65 20.65 -2.10
C LEU A 79 -6.64 19.48 -1.89
N SER A 80 -6.19 18.25 -2.04
CA SER A 80 -7.01 17.03 -1.79
C SER A 80 -7.03 16.61 -0.32
N ASP A 81 -6.82 17.54 0.61
CA ASP A 81 -6.75 17.32 2.05
C ASP A 81 -8.04 17.67 2.81
N LYS A 82 -9.14 17.91 2.07
CA LYS A 82 -10.44 18.31 2.66
C LYS A 82 -11.56 17.35 2.31
N GLY A 83 -12.42 17.10 3.29
CA GLY A 83 -13.60 16.25 3.09
C GLY A 83 -13.21 14.94 2.44
N ILE A 84 -13.90 14.55 1.36
CA ILE A 84 -13.67 13.34 0.59
C ILE A 84 -12.87 13.56 -0.69
N ASP A 85 -12.20 14.72 -0.86
CA ASP A 85 -11.51 15.06 -2.13
C ASP A 85 -10.38 14.10 -2.49
N TRP A 86 -9.79 13.42 -1.53
CA TRP A 86 -8.82 12.34 -1.75
C TRP A 86 -9.35 11.27 -2.72
N LEU A 87 -10.65 10.95 -2.68
CA LEU A 87 -11.27 9.98 -3.59
C LEU A 87 -11.17 10.39 -5.07
N ARG A 88 -11.04 11.70 -5.37
CA ARG A 88 -10.85 12.19 -6.74
C ARG A 88 -9.49 11.82 -7.33
N THR A 89 -8.52 11.54 -6.47
CA THR A 89 -7.15 11.19 -6.83
C THR A 89 -6.78 9.77 -6.42
N PHE A 90 -7.71 9.03 -5.82
CA PHE A 90 -7.51 7.64 -5.45
C PHE A 90 -7.55 6.76 -6.71
N GLY A 91 -6.38 6.56 -7.30
CA GLY A 91 -6.21 5.75 -8.51
C GLY A 91 -6.27 4.24 -8.26
N GLY A 92 -6.48 3.80 -7.02
CA GLY A 92 -6.17 2.43 -6.64
C GLY A 92 -4.66 2.21 -6.65
N GLY A 93 -4.22 1.00 -6.89
CA GLY A 93 -2.82 0.60 -6.90
C GLY A 93 -2.52 -0.50 -5.90
N LEU A 94 -1.39 -1.20 -6.10
CA LEU A 94 -1.00 -2.28 -5.20
C LEU A 94 -0.82 -1.78 -3.76
N VAL A 95 -0.27 -0.57 -3.59
CA VAL A 95 -0.11 0.09 -2.28
C VAL A 95 -0.34 1.59 -2.45
N VAL A 96 -1.28 2.14 -1.71
CA VAL A 96 -1.49 3.58 -1.52
C VAL A 96 -1.24 3.91 -0.06
N THR A 97 -0.40 4.90 0.20
CA THR A 97 -0.07 5.31 1.57
C THR A 97 -1.12 6.28 2.09
N CYS A 98 -1.68 5.99 3.25
CA CYS A 98 -2.57 6.87 4.00
C CYS A 98 -1.85 7.39 5.26
N GLY A 99 -2.03 8.64 5.57
CA GLY A 99 -1.34 9.31 6.70
C GLY A 99 -0.74 10.66 6.25
N LEU A 100 0.34 11.13 6.85
CA LEU A 100 1.12 10.59 8.01
C LEU A 100 0.52 11.01 9.36
N SER A 101 -0.31 12.07 9.35
CA SER A 101 -0.92 12.63 10.57
C SER A 101 -2.35 12.15 10.80
N HIS A 102 -3.03 11.67 9.76
CA HIS A 102 -4.43 11.26 9.81
C HIS A 102 -4.76 10.08 8.91
N VAL A 103 -5.50 9.10 9.44
CA VAL A 103 -6.07 7.97 8.70
C VAL A 103 -7.52 7.75 9.13
N GLY A 104 -8.43 7.65 8.18
CA GLY A 104 -9.86 7.49 8.42
C GLY A 104 -10.71 8.50 7.67
N GLY A 105 -11.98 8.59 8.02
CA GLY A 105 -12.92 9.56 7.43
C GLY A 105 -12.52 11.01 7.66
N PRO A 106 -13.11 11.95 6.90
CA PRO A 106 -12.87 13.38 7.13
C PRO A 106 -13.39 13.80 8.50
N GLU A 107 -12.65 14.68 9.18
CA GLU A 107 -13.04 15.17 10.50
C GLU A 107 -12.62 16.63 10.72
N LYS A 108 -13.31 17.29 11.66
CA LYS A 108 -12.99 18.64 12.12
C LYS A 108 -13.16 18.71 13.62
N ASP A 109 -12.12 19.12 14.32
CA ASP A 109 -12.09 19.28 15.77
C ASP A 109 -11.24 20.51 16.18
N GLU A 110 -10.92 20.63 17.47
CA GLU A 110 -10.08 21.70 18.02
C GLU A 110 -8.63 21.67 17.48
N TYR A 111 -8.16 20.52 16.94
CA TYR A 111 -6.83 20.35 16.35
C TYR A 111 -6.81 20.65 14.85
N GLY A 112 -7.95 20.97 14.24
CA GLY A 112 -8.05 21.38 12.84
C GLY A 112 -9.01 20.54 12.00
N GLU A 113 -8.94 20.76 10.70
CA GLU A 113 -9.72 20.03 9.69
C GLU A 113 -8.80 19.09 8.91
N ARG A 114 -9.25 17.84 8.72
CA ARG A 114 -8.50 16.79 8.02
C ARG A 114 -9.41 16.11 7.01
N GLY A 115 -8.90 15.88 5.82
CA GLY A 115 -9.56 15.09 4.78
C GLY A 115 -9.39 13.59 5.01
N ILE A 116 -10.22 12.80 4.32
CA ILE A 116 -10.15 11.34 4.37
C ILE A 116 -8.72 10.86 4.07
N HIS A 117 -8.19 9.98 4.93
CA HIS A 117 -6.88 9.34 4.81
C HIS A 117 -5.65 10.26 4.74
N GLY A 118 -5.81 11.56 5.08
CA GLY A 118 -4.71 12.52 5.03
C GLY A 118 -4.27 12.86 3.61
N GLN A 119 -3.07 13.42 3.47
CA GLN A 119 -2.62 13.99 2.19
C GLN A 119 -1.34 13.35 1.62
N ILE A 120 -0.71 12.43 2.33
CA ILE A 120 0.63 11.94 1.98
C ILE A 120 0.73 11.41 0.54
N SER A 121 -0.28 10.68 0.06
CA SER A 121 -0.32 10.13 -1.31
C SER A 121 -0.42 11.20 -2.41
N ASN A 122 -0.58 12.47 -2.05
CA ASN A 122 -0.57 13.61 -2.97
C ASN A 122 0.70 14.48 -2.82
N ILE A 123 1.74 13.97 -2.17
CA ILE A 123 3.01 14.70 -1.97
C ILE A 123 4.10 14.03 -2.81
N PRO A 124 4.74 14.79 -3.74
CA PRO A 124 5.88 14.29 -4.51
C PRO A 124 7.08 13.96 -3.63
N ALA A 125 7.76 12.86 -3.96
CA ALA A 125 9.02 12.50 -3.32
C ALA A 125 10.22 13.22 -3.92
N GLU A 126 11.17 13.58 -3.09
CA GLU A 126 12.53 13.90 -3.46
C GLU A 126 13.34 12.60 -3.53
N ILE A 127 13.83 12.22 -4.72
CA ILE A 127 14.60 10.98 -4.89
C ILE A 127 15.98 11.14 -4.24
N ALA A 128 16.28 10.24 -3.33
CA ALA A 128 17.58 10.17 -2.65
C ALA A 128 18.55 9.24 -3.40
N SER A 129 18.07 8.08 -3.87
CA SER A 129 18.92 7.16 -4.65
C SER A 129 18.09 6.21 -5.54
N VAL A 130 18.73 5.74 -6.61
CA VAL A 130 18.31 4.61 -7.43
C VAL A 130 19.50 3.66 -7.55
N VAL A 131 19.36 2.45 -7.03
CA VAL A 131 20.41 1.42 -7.06
C VAL A 131 19.98 0.31 -8.03
N GLN A 132 20.82 0.05 -9.02
CA GLN A 132 20.61 -1.03 -9.98
C GLN A 132 21.28 -2.33 -9.51
N PRO A 133 20.77 -3.50 -9.90
CA PRO A 133 21.48 -4.74 -9.64
C PRO A 133 22.78 -4.79 -10.46
N ASP A 134 23.83 -5.33 -9.86
CA ASP A 134 25.11 -5.59 -10.51
C ASP A 134 25.45 -7.08 -10.45
N ILE A 135 25.14 -7.77 -11.53
CA ILE A 135 25.34 -9.22 -11.63
C ILE A 135 26.81 -9.63 -11.65
N LEU A 136 27.72 -8.73 -12.09
CA LEU A 136 29.14 -9.02 -12.15
C LEU A 136 29.76 -9.03 -10.76
N SER A 137 29.33 -8.11 -9.89
CA SER A 137 29.74 -8.12 -8.47
C SER A 137 28.95 -9.11 -7.61
N GLY A 138 27.93 -9.76 -8.17
CA GLY A 138 27.02 -10.65 -7.45
C GLY A 138 25.95 -9.94 -6.63
N ASN A 139 25.83 -8.61 -6.74
CA ASN A 139 24.77 -7.85 -6.09
C ASN A 139 23.48 -7.91 -6.93
N MET A 140 22.48 -8.62 -6.43
CA MET A 140 21.18 -8.78 -7.09
C MET A 140 20.11 -7.80 -6.57
N GLU A 141 20.43 -7.02 -5.54
CA GLU A 141 19.50 -6.05 -4.96
C GLU A 141 19.35 -4.83 -5.86
N MET A 142 18.13 -4.34 -5.96
CA MET A 142 17.78 -3.09 -6.60
C MET A 142 16.86 -2.29 -5.67
N SER A 143 17.00 -0.98 -5.66
CA SER A 143 16.17 -0.13 -4.80
C SER A 143 16.00 1.28 -5.34
N ILE A 144 14.88 1.89 -4.99
CA ILE A 144 14.63 3.32 -5.13
C ILE A 144 14.29 3.87 -3.74
N SER A 145 14.95 4.95 -3.34
CA SER A 145 14.67 5.63 -2.08
C SER A 145 14.38 7.10 -2.28
N GLY A 146 13.52 7.64 -1.42
CA GLY A 146 13.09 9.03 -1.48
C GLY A 146 12.63 9.56 -0.13
N ILE A 147 12.46 10.88 -0.10
CA ILE A 147 12.01 11.64 1.07
C ILE A 147 10.73 12.37 0.70
N ILE A 148 9.69 12.22 1.51
CA ILE A 148 8.40 12.87 1.36
C ILE A 148 8.15 13.70 2.62
N ARG A 149 7.74 14.95 2.47
CA ARG A 149 7.55 15.85 3.62
C ARG A 149 6.10 16.32 3.69
N GLU A 150 5.35 15.75 4.64
CA GLU A 150 4.07 16.31 5.06
C GLU A 150 4.34 17.45 6.04
N SER A 151 4.32 18.68 5.53
CA SER A 151 4.72 19.83 6.32
C SER A 151 3.88 21.06 6.00
N GLN A 152 3.62 21.84 7.04
CA GLN A 152 2.97 23.13 6.95
C GLN A 152 3.82 24.18 7.67
N ALA A 153 3.89 25.39 7.11
CA ALA A 153 4.54 26.50 7.79
C ALA A 153 3.84 26.77 9.15
N LEU A 154 4.62 26.80 10.21
CA LEU A 154 4.16 26.98 11.60
C LEU A 154 3.24 25.84 12.12
N GLY A 155 3.20 24.70 11.42
CA GLY A 155 2.41 23.51 11.76
C GLY A 155 3.27 22.26 11.91
N ASN A 156 2.62 21.09 11.77
CA ASN A 156 3.29 19.78 11.81
C ASN A 156 4.31 19.64 10.69
N ARG A 157 5.38 18.89 10.96
CA ARG A 157 6.47 18.60 10.03
C ARG A 157 6.87 17.13 10.16
N LEU A 158 6.13 16.27 9.47
CA LEU A 158 6.46 14.84 9.38
C LEU A 158 7.25 14.57 8.10
N GLU A 159 8.32 13.82 8.20
CA GLU A 159 9.16 13.38 7.09
C GLU A 159 9.08 11.86 6.99
N LEU A 160 8.66 11.37 5.82
CA LEU A 160 8.72 9.95 5.47
C LEU A 160 9.98 9.71 4.63
N ARG A 161 10.84 8.81 5.08
CA ARG A 161 11.94 8.24 4.31
C ARG A 161 11.54 6.86 3.89
N ARG A 162 11.37 6.66 2.59
CA ARG A 162 10.92 5.40 1.99
C ARG A 162 12.01 4.77 1.15
N THR A 163 12.21 3.46 1.32
CA THR A 163 13.00 2.64 0.41
C THR A 163 12.12 1.50 -0.08
N ILE A 164 12.00 1.39 -1.40
CA ILE A 164 11.36 0.24 -2.06
C ILE A 164 12.45 -0.57 -2.71
N SER A 165 12.55 -1.84 -2.34
CA SER A 165 13.59 -2.74 -2.84
C SER A 165 13.03 -4.05 -3.36
N ALA A 166 13.78 -4.67 -4.26
CA ALA A 166 13.52 -5.99 -4.81
C ALA A 166 14.85 -6.67 -5.13
N THR A 167 14.82 -7.98 -5.29
CA THR A 167 15.99 -8.77 -5.68
C THR A 167 15.77 -9.37 -7.07
N LEU A 168 16.74 -9.24 -7.95
CA LEU A 168 16.70 -9.85 -9.27
C LEU A 168 16.50 -11.36 -9.17
N GLY A 169 15.49 -11.88 -9.87
CA GLY A 169 15.10 -13.29 -9.83
C GLY A 169 14.17 -13.68 -8.68
N LYS A 170 13.71 -12.71 -7.84
CA LYS A 170 12.75 -12.95 -6.76
C LYS A 170 11.42 -12.25 -7.02
N SER A 171 10.34 -12.82 -6.50
CA SER A 171 8.98 -12.29 -6.64
C SER A 171 8.53 -11.58 -5.37
N THR A 172 9.41 -10.74 -4.81
CA THR A 172 9.19 -10.06 -3.53
C THR A 172 9.46 -8.57 -3.66
N ILE A 173 8.55 -7.75 -3.14
CA ILE A 173 8.70 -6.31 -2.96
C ILE A 173 8.88 -6.06 -1.47
N ARG A 174 9.84 -5.21 -1.09
CA ARG A 174 10.00 -4.73 0.28
C ARG A 174 9.87 -3.22 0.33
N ILE A 175 9.03 -2.76 1.24
CA ILE A 175 8.88 -1.34 1.58
C ILE A 175 9.43 -1.16 2.98
N GLN A 176 10.39 -0.25 3.13
CA GLN A 176 10.97 0.14 4.40
C GLN A 176 10.78 1.64 4.56
N ASP A 177 10.06 2.02 5.60
CA ASP A 177 9.69 3.39 5.90
C ASP A 177 10.24 3.81 7.27
N GLU A 178 10.68 5.05 7.34
CA GLU A 178 10.98 5.75 8.60
C GLU A 178 10.24 7.07 8.61
N VAL A 179 9.30 7.25 9.56
CA VAL A 179 8.58 8.50 9.79
C VAL A 179 9.24 9.25 10.94
N ILE A 180 9.59 10.50 10.71
CA ILE A 180 10.35 11.33 11.66
C ILE A 180 9.59 12.63 11.89
N ASN A 181 9.42 13.03 13.15
CA ASN A 181 8.96 14.37 13.48
C ASN A 181 10.12 15.37 13.36
N ARG A 182 10.08 16.23 12.33
CA ARG A 182 11.04 17.31 12.08
C ARG A 182 10.59 18.65 12.67
N GLY A 183 9.47 18.65 13.36
CA GLY A 183 8.94 19.82 14.03
C GLY A 183 9.61 20.11 15.38
N ASN A 184 9.14 21.14 16.05
CA ASN A 184 9.58 21.57 17.37
C ASN A 184 8.52 21.32 18.47
N ALA A 185 7.43 20.65 18.13
CA ALA A 185 6.35 20.21 19.01
C ALA A 185 5.98 18.76 18.71
N GLU A 186 5.25 18.11 19.60
CA GLU A 186 4.68 16.79 19.36
C GLU A 186 3.76 16.82 18.14
N ALA A 187 3.85 15.78 17.32
CA ALA A 187 3.04 15.63 16.11
C ALA A 187 2.24 14.31 16.15
N PRO A 188 0.93 14.34 15.83
CA PRO A 188 0.14 13.14 15.69
C PRO A 188 0.65 12.33 14.51
N HIS A 189 0.65 10.99 14.68
CA HIS A 189 1.11 10.07 13.65
C HIS A 189 0.17 8.88 13.50
N MET A 190 -0.30 8.68 12.29
CA MET A 190 -1.06 7.52 11.84
C MET A 190 -0.55 7.11 10.46
N LEU A 191 -0.40 5.80 10.23
CA LEU A 191 0.05 5.25 8.95
C LEU A 191 -0.78 4.02 8.60
N LEU A 192 -1.22 3.93 7.35
CA LEU A 192 -1.87 2.76 6.81
C LEU A 192 -1.40 2.53 5.38
N TYR A 193 -1.04 1.29 5.07
CA TYR A 193 -0.76 0.83 3.71
C TYR A 193 -2.05 0.26 3.11
N HIS A 194 -2.73 1.05 2.31
CA HIS A 194 -3.97 0.67 1.62
C HIS A 194 -3.62 -0.21 0.42
N CYS A 195 -3.46 -1.52 0.66
CA CYS A 195 -3.12 -2.48 -0.40
C CYS A 195 -4.40 -2.92 -1.11
N ASN A 196 -4.48 -2.71 -2.43
CA ASN A 196 -5.69 -2.96 -3.21
C ASN A 196 -5.44 -4.01 -4.27
N PHE A 197 -6.15 -5.12 -4.18
CA PHE A 197 -6.03 -6.24 -5.09
C PHE A 197 -7.27 -6.33 -5.99
N GLY A 198 -7.04 -6.60 -7.28
CA GLY A 198 -8.10 -6.64 -8.28
C GLY A 198 -7.99 -7.86 -9.21
N TYR A 199 -8.88 -7.88 -10.21
CA TYR A 199 -8.90 -8.92 -11.23
C TYR A 199 -7.60 -8.94 -12.04
N PRO A 200 -7.01 -10.12 -12.38
CA PRO A 200 -7.54 -11.46 -12.15
C PRO A 200 -7.13 -12.12 -10.82
N LEU A 201 -6.27 -11.48 -9.99
CA LEU A 201 -5.90 -12.05 -8.69
C LEU A 201 -7.13 -12.18 -7.77
N VAL A 202 -7.97 -11.16 -7.75
CA VAL A 202 -9.27 -11.18 -7.08
C VAL A 202 -10.35 -11.54 -8.09
N ASP A 203 -10.97 -12.70 -7.90
CA ASP A 203 -12.08 -13.22 -8.70
C ASP A 203 -13.00 -14.03 -7.78
N GLU A 204 -14.21 -14.34 -8.23
CA GLU A 204 -15.13 -15.23 -7.52
C GLU A 204 -14.42 -16.53 -7.11
N GLY A 205 -14.50 -16.90 -5.83
CA GLY A 205 -13.83 -18.07 -5.25
C GLY A 205 -12.38 -17.84 -4.82
N THR A 206 -11.80 -16.64 -5.01
CA THR A 206 -10.51 -16.30 -4.43
C THR A 206 -10.59 -16.32 -2.91
N SER A 207 -9.63 -16.99 -2.25
CA SER A 207 -9.56 -17.03 -0.79
C SER A 207 -8.83 -15.82 -0.24
N ILE A 208 -9.45 -15.16 0.75
CA ILE A 208 -8.85 -14.06 1.55
C ILE A 208 -8.30 -14.69 2.82
N LYS A 209 -7.03 -14.49 3.12
CA LYS A 209 -6.34 -15.15 4.22
C LYS A 209 -5.85 -14.16 5.25
N TRP A 210 -6.34 -14.27 6.45
CA TRP A 210 -5.84 -13.64 7.68
C TRP A 210 -6.39 -14.39 8.89
N SER A 211 -5.77 -14.21 10.06
CA SER A 211 -6.23 -14.76 11.35
C SER A 211 -6.21 -13.68 12.41
N GLY A 212 -7.15 -13.75 13.34
CA GLY A 212 -7.26 -12.82 14.45
C GLY A 212 -8.71 -12.53 14.83
N ASN A 213 -8.87 -11.79 15.91
CA ASN A 213 -10.18 -11.28 16.31
C ASN A 213 -10.56 -10.09 15.41
N TRP A 214 -11.81 -10.02 15.03
CA TRP A 214 -12.27 -8.94 14.14
C TRP A 214 -13.58 -8.33 14.63
N THR A 215 -13.79 -7.07 14.24
CA THR A 215 -15.04 -6.34 14.44
C THR A 215 -15.45 -5.67 13.14
N PRO A 216 -16.75 -5.72 12.76
CA PRO A 216 -17.21 -4.98 11.60
C PRO A 216 -17.15 -3.48 11.87
N ARG A 217 -16.91 -2.68 10.82
CA ARG A 217 -17.05 -1.22 10.90
C ARG A 217 -18.50 -0.87 11.21
N GLU A 218 -18.70 0.07 12.11
CA GLU A 218 -20.03 0.63 12.38
C GLU A 218 -20.68 1.17 11.09
N GLY A 219 -21.92 0.80 10.82
CA GLY A 219 -22.64 1.18 9.61
C GLY A 219 -22.44 0.26 8.40
N ASN A 220 -21.69 -0.85 8.53
CA ASN A 220 -21.69 -1.89 7.51
C ASN A 220 -23.13 -2.42 7.25
N PRO A 221 -23.45 -2.84 6.02
CA PRO A 221 -24.74 -3.45 5.73
C PRO A 221 -24.97 -4.85 6.33
N ASP A 222 -24.05 -5.36 7.17
CA ASP A 222 -24.12 -6.66 7.87
C ASP A 222 -24.30 -7.89 6.96
N LYS A 223 -23.72 -7.87 5.76
CA LYS A 223 -23.90 -8.95 4.80
C LYS A 223 -22.71 -9.90 4.68
N ILE A 224 -21.49 -9.36 4.76
CA ILE A 224 -20.26 -10.15 4.65
C ILE A 224 -19.67 -10.36 6.03
N PHE A 225 -19.27 -9.28 6.72
CA PHE A 225 -18.66 -9.36 8.04
C PHE A 225 -19.70 -9.58 9.14
N LYS A 226 -20.27 -10.80 9.15
CA LYS A 226 -21.21 -11.28 10.15
C LYS A 226 -20.87 -12.70 10.57
N ASN A 227 -20.99 -12.99 11.86
CA ASN A 227 -20.76 -14.33 12.37
C ASN A 227 -21.66 -15.36 11.65
N GLY A 228 -21.02 -16.42 11.13
CA GLY A 228 -21.68 -17.48 10.36
C GLY A 228 -21.65 -17.26 8.85
N ASN A 229 -21.22 -16.09 8.36
CA ASN A 229 -21.00 -15.86 6.94
C ASN A 229 -19.58 -16.21 6.53
N ASP A 230 -19.39 -16.52 5.26
CA ASP A 230 -18.06 -16.69 4.67
C ASP A 230 -17.54 -15.32 4.21
N PHE A 231 -16.61 -14.74 4.96
CA PHE A 231 -15.89 -13.52 4.63
C PHE A 231 -14.45 -13.78 4.15
N HIS A 232 -14.09 -15.05 3.99
CA HIS A 232 -12.79 -15.50 3.49
C HIS A 232 -12.83 -15.97 2.03
N THR A 233 -13.97 -15.90 1.36
CA THR A 233 -14.11 -16.24 -0.06
C THR A 233 -14.78 -15.08 -0.81
N CYS A 234 -14.14 -14.63 -1.88
CA CYS A 234 -14.71 -13.59 -2.74
C CYS A 234 -15.98 -14.10 -3.42
N PRO A 235 -17.13 -13.42 -3.25
CA PRO A 235 -18.39 -13.79 -3.91
C PRO A 235 -18.42 -13.34 -5.37
N ALA A 236 -19.46 -13.72 -6.11
CA ALA A 236 -19.81 -13.04 -7.36
C ALA A 236 -20.11 -11.54 -7.10
N PRO A 237 -20.01 -10.67 -8.12
CA PRO A 237 -20.31 -9.25 -7.96
C PRO A 237 -21.67 -9.00 -7.31
N LEU A 238 -21.70 -8.15 -6.28
CA LEU A 238 -22.88 -7.87 -5.46
C LEU A 238 -23.59 -6.60 -5.95
N ASN A 239 -24.91 -6.67 -6.10
CA ASN A 239 -25.72 -5.51 -6.48
C ASN A 239 -25.71 -4.42 -5.39
N ASP A 240 -25.63 -4.81 -4.12
CA ASP A 240 -25.58 -3.90 -2.97
C ASP A 240 -24.28 -3.12 -2.85
N HIS A 241 -23.22 -3.56 -3.55
CA HIS A 241 -21.98 -2.83 -3.69
C HIS A 241 -21.97 -1.88 -4.89
N SER A 242 -23.06 -1.75 -5.63
CA SER A 242 -23.17 -0.75 -6.70
C SER A 242 -23.03 0.67 -6.12
N GLY A 243 -22.28 1.52 -6.80
CA GLY A 243 -21.95 2.86 -6.31
C GLY A 243 -20.94 2.80 -5.15
N SER A 244 -21.28 3.31 -3.99
CA SER A 244 -20.40 3.39 -2.81
C SER A 244 -20.60 2.26 -1.80
N GLY A 245 -21.27 1.17 -2.19
CA GLY A 245 -21.49 0.05 -1.27
C GLY A 245 -20.20 -0.69 -0.96
N GLU A 246 -19.89 -0.85 0.30
CA GLU A 246 -18.67 -1.49 0.79
C GLU A 246 -18.87 -2.14 2.15
N GLU A 247 -18.03 -3.08 2.51
CA GLU A 247 -17.94 -3.61 3.86
C GLU A 247 -16.51 -3.62 4.36
N VAL A 248 -16.35 -3.33 5.66
CA VAL A 248 -15.03 -3.18 6.30
C VAL A 248 -15.01 -3.91 7.62
N ALA A 249 -13.94 -4.63 7.89
CA ALA A 249 -13.64 -5.18 9.20
C ALA A 249 -12.27 -4.70 9.70
N PHE A 250 -12.21 -4.45 11.01
CA PHE A 250 -10.97 -4.17 11.72
C PHE A 250 -10.52 -5.43 12.44
N ILE A 251 -9.27 -5.83 12.22
CA ILE A 251 -8.73 -7.11 12.64
C ILE A 251 -7.56 -6.88 13.58
N ASP A 252 -7.65 -7.41 14.78
CA ASP A 252 -6.50 -7.61 15.66
C ASP A 252 -5.75 -8.86 15.17
N ILE A 253 -4.96 -8.66 14.12
CA ILE A 253 -4.30 -9.75 13.38
C ILE A 253 -3.32 -10.50 14.25
N GLU A 254 -3.34 -11.82 14.18
CA GLU A 254 -2.40 -12.68 14.89
C GLU A 254 -0.99 -12.57 14.31
N SER A 255 0.00 -12.70 15.20
CA SER A 255 1.40 -12.81 14.82
C SER A 255 1.95 -14.18 15.17
N ASN A 256 2.95 -14.61 14.37
CA ASN A 256 3.72 -15.79 14.71
C ASN A 256 4.69 -15.53 15.91
N GLU A 257 5.39 -16.58 16.37
CA GLU A 257 6.37 -16.48 17.48
C GLU A 257 7.48 -15.45 17.24
N SER A 258 7.81 -15.15 16.00
CA SER A 258 8.80 -14.12 15.62
C SER A 258 8.21 -12.71 15.53
N GLY A 259 6.92 -12.53 15.85
CA GLY A 259 6.22 -11.25 15.84
C GLY A 259 5.81 -10.76 14.46
N PHE A 260 5.79 -11.64 13.45
CA PHE A 260 5.30 -11.31 12.11
C PHE A 260 3.83 -11.71 11.93
N CYS A 261 3.05 -10.78 11.39
CA CYS A 261 1.72 -11.01 10.85
C CYS A 261 1.81 -11.39 9.38
N ASN A 262 0.86 -12.23 8.94
CA ASN A 262 0.71 -12.60 7.54
C ASN A 262 -0.78 -12.51 7.15
N CYS A 263 -1.05 -11.89 6.00
CA CYS A 263 -2.35 -11.93 5.35
C CYS A 263 -2.14 -12.01 3.84
N GLY A 264 -3.19 -12.27 3.07
CA GLY A 264 -3.02 -12.36 1.62
C GLY A 264 -4.20 -12.97 0.90
N LEU A 265 -3.95 -13.38 -0.34
CA LEU A 265 -4.93 -13.92 -1.27
C LEU A 265 -4.43 -15.20 -1.90
N GLU A 266 -5.33 -16.11 -2.21
CA GLU A 266 -5.03 -17.31 -2.98
C GLU A 266 -6.11 -17.52 -4.05
N ASN A 267 -5.69 -17.46 -5.31
CA ASN A 267 -6.55 -17.77 -6.46
C ASN A 267 -6.07 -19.03 -7.17
N LYS A 268 -6.77 -20.13 -6.93
CA LYS A 268 -6.45 -21.44 -7.53
C LYS A 268 -6.74 -21.51 -9.03
N LYS A 269 -7.65 -20.67 -9.56
CA LYS A 269 -7.99 -20.65 -10.98
C LYS A 269 -6.80 -20.22 -11.84
N ILE A 270 -5.99 -19.27 -11.32
CA ILE A 270 -4.80 -18.78 -12.01
C ILE A 270 -3.49 -19.28 -11.39
N GLY A 271 -3.59 -20.13 -10.35
CA GLY A 271 -2.42 -20.74 -9.71
C GLY A 271 -1.51 -19.75 -8.95
N LEU A 272 -2.08 -18.68 -8.39
CA LEU A 272 -1.32 -17.64 -7.69
C LEU A 272 -1.76 -17.44 -6.23
N SER A 273 -0.77 -17.17 -5.40
CA SER A 273 -0.95 -16.64 -4.05
C SER A 273 -0.13 -15.36 -3.89
N LEU A 274 -0.68 -14.38 -3.19
CA LEU A 274 0.00 -13.16 -2.79
C LEU A 274 -0.06 -13.04 -1.28
N ASN A 275 1.08 -12.82 -0.64
CA ASN A 275 1.20 -12.68 0.81
C ASN A 275 1.74 -11.30 1.17
N LEU A 276 1.12 -10.68 2.17
CA LEU A 276 1.63 -9.52 2.89
C LEU A 276 2.23 -10.00 4.20
N ARG A 277 3.43 -9.51 4.53
CA ARG A 277 4.11 -9.81 5.78
C ARG A 277 4.62 -8.53 6.42
N PHE A 278 4.32 -8.34 7.69
CA PHE A 278 4.69 -7.15 8.46
C PHE A 278 4.84 -7.46 9.95
N ARG A 279 5.43 -6.55 10.73
CA ARG A 279 5.60 -6.75 12.16
C ARG A 279 4.40 -6.24 12.95
N LYS A 280 3.81 -7.08 13.81
CA LYS A 280 2.71 -6.73 14.71
C LYS A 280 3.02 -5.48 15.55
N LYS A 281 4.26 -5.36 16.06
CA LYS A 281 4.69 -4.22 16.88
C LYS A 281 4.68 -2.89 16.10
N GLN A 282 4.88 -2.94 14.79
CA GLN A 282 4.90 -1.74 13.93
C GLN A 282 3.51 -1.40 13.43
N LEU A 283 2.77 -2.40 12.97
CA LEU A 283 1.45 -2.29 12.35
C LEU A 283 0.49 -3.27 13.06
N PRO A 284 -0.05 -2.89 14.23
CA PRO A 284 -0.85 -3.79 15.05
C PRO A 284 -2.22 -4.13 14.47
N CYS A 285 -2.73 -3.31 13.56
CA CYS A 285 -4.07 -3.42 13.01
C CYS A 285 -4.03 -3.84 11.55
N LEU A 286 -4.98 -4.68 11.14
CA LEU A 286 -5.28 -4.95 9.74
C LEU A 286 -6.71 -4.50 9.47
N THR A 287 -6.93 -3.72 8.42
CA THR A 287 -8.26 -3.45 7.89
C THR A 287 -8.48 -4.34 6.68
N ASN A 288 -9.62 -5.03 6.62
CA ASN A 288 -10.08 -5.71 5.41
C ASN A 288 -11.25 -4.93 4.83
N TRP A 289 -11.00 -4.23 3.74
CA TRP A 289 -11.98 -3.49 2.96
C TRP A 289 -12.42 -4.31 1.75
N LEU A 290 -13.73 -4.41 1.53
CA LEU A 290 -14.33 -5.18 0.46
C LEU A 290 -15.30 -4.31 -0.34
N HIS A 291 -15.07 -4.23 -1.65
CA HIS A 291 -16.02 -3.64 -2.58
C HIS A 291 -16.15 -4.56 -3.81
N PHE A 292 -17.28 -5.25 -3.92
CA PHE A 292 -17.54 -6.24 -4.95
C PHE A 292 -18.62 -5.77 -5.93
N GLY A 293 -18.55 -4.50 -6.35
CA GLY A 293 -19.44 -3.94 -7.37
C GLY A 293 -19.10 -4.42 -8.79
N LYS A 294 -20.06 -4.34 -9.71
CA LYS A 294 -19.80 -4.60 -11.13
C LYS A 294 -18.88 -3.51 -11.71
N GLY A 295 -17.71 -3.92 -12.21
CA GLY A 295 -16.71 -2.99 -12.77
C GLY A 295 -15.81 -2.34 -11.72
N GLU A 296 -16.09 -2.52 -10.43
CA GLU A 296 -15.28 -2.10 -9.30
C GLU A 296 -15.21 -3.24 -8.30
N TYR A 297 -14.28 -4.17 -8.52
CA TYR A 297 -14.21 -5.42 -7.79
C TYR A 297 -12.83 -5.54 -7.12
N VAL A 298 -12.79 -5.33 -5.80
CA VAL A 298 -11.54 -5.13 -5.06
C VAL A 298 -11.59 -5.75 -3.67
N VAL A 299 -10.44 -6.26 -3.23
CA VAL A 299 -10.13 -6.61 -1.85
C VAL A 299 -9.01 -5.69 -1.36
N GLY A 300 -9.26 -4.94 -0.29
CA GLY A 300 -8.26 -4.21 0.47
C GLY A 300 -7.78 -5.05 1.67
N LEU A 301 -6.46 -5.20 1.81
CA LEU A 301 -5.81 -5.71 3.01
C LEU A 301 -4.81 -4.65 3.48
N GLU A 302 -5.11 -3.99 4.59
CA GLU A 302 -4.53 -2.70 4.90
C GLU A 302 -3.87 -2.71 6.29
N PRO A 303 -2.58 -3.09 6.39
CA PRO A 303 -1.83 -2.98 7.62
C PRO A 303 -1.66 -1.51 8.05
N GLY A 304 -1.96 -1.22 9.31
CA GLY A 304 -1.88 0.15 9.83
C GLY A 304 -1.48 0.24 11.29
N THR A 305 -1.10 1.45 11.70
CA THR A 305 -0.80 1.76 13.12
C THR A 305 -2.06 1.79 13.96
N ASN A 306 -3.20 2.09 13.33
CA ASN A 306 -4.53 2.19 13.94
C ASN A 306 -5.57 1.71 12.93
N PRO A 307 -6.77 1.30 13.37
CA PRO A 307 -7.91 1.23 12.47
C PRO A 307 -8.17 2.61 11.84
N PRO A 308 -8.71 2.70 10.61
CA PRO A 308 -8.98 3.97 9.92
C PRO A 308 -10.23 4.67 10.48
N ILE A 309 -10.21 4.99 11.78
CA ILE A 309 -11.33 5.59 12.54
C ILE A 309 -11.18 7.09 12.79
N GLY A 310 -10.12 7.70 12.28
CA GLY A 310 -9.81 9.10 12.44
C GLY A 310 -8.93 9.41 13.66
N GLN A 311 -8.27 10.55 13.60
CA GLN A 311 -7.35 11.01 14.64
C GLN A 311 -8.08 11.35 15.95
N SER A 312 -9.28 11.97 15.86
CA SER A 312 -10.07 12.33 17.03
C SER A 312 -10.46 11.13 17.87
N ARG A 313 -10.94 10.06 17.24
CA ARG A 313 -11.31 8.82 17.92
C ARG A 313 -10.10 8.09 18.49
N ALA A 314 -9.01 8.01 17.73
CA ALA A 314 -7.76 7.41 18.20
C ALA A 314 -7.21 8.18 19.43
N ARG A 315 -7.33 9.50 19.48
CA ARG A 315 -6.96 10.34 20.63
C ARG A 315 -7.84 10.04 21.84
N GLN A 316 -9.16 9.96 21.66
CA GLN A 316 -10.12 9.65 22.72
C GLN A 316 -9.87 8.26 23.34
N GLN A 317 -9.42 7.32 22.53
CA GLN A 317 -9.10 5.94 22.94
C GLN A 317 -7.68 5.79 23.53
N ASN A 318 -6.87 6.88 23.54
CA ASN A 318 -5.45 6.86 23.91
C ASN A 318 -4.59 5.93 23.02
N GLU A 319 -4.98 5.77 21.77
CA GLU A 319 -4.29 4.95 20.77
C GLU A 319 -3.54 5.79 19.74
N LEU A 320 -3.73 7.11 19.75
CA LEU A 320 -3.03 8.02 18.83
C LEU A 320 -1.55 8.10 19.20
N ILE A 321 -0.71 7.80 18.22
CA ILE A 321 0.74 7.98 18.36
C ILE A 321 1.05 9.47 18.32
N LEU A 322 1.78 9.96 19.32
CA LEU A 322 2.37 11.31 19.33
C LEU A 322 3.89 11.15 19.23
N LEU A 323 4.48 11.72 18.20
CA LEU A 323 5.93 11.74 18.01
C LEU A 323 6.50 13.02 18.62
N SER A 324 7.42 12.88 19.57
CA SER A 324 8.19 14.01 20.10
C SER A 324 9.12 14.59 19.03
N PRO A 325 9.58 15.84 19.16
CA PRO A 325 10.58 16.43 18.26
C PRO A 325 11.81 15.53 18.09
N GLY A 326 12.14 15.17 16.85
CA GLY A 326 13.24 14.26 16.52
C GLY A 326 12.95 12.78 16.68
N GLU A 327 11.82 12.39 17.28
CA GLU A 327 11.43 10.98 17.38
C GLU A 327 11.14 10.40 15.99
N SER A 328 11.49 9.12 15.80
CA SER A 328 11.18 8.38 14.59
C SER A 328 10.56 7.01 14.87
N ARG A 329 9.79 6.52 13.90
CA ARG A 329 9.26 5.16 13.86
C ARG A 329 9.53 4.51 12.54
N LYS A 330 9.87 3.21 12.58
CA LYS A 330 10.20 2.41 11.40
C LYS A 330 9.11 1.39 11.13
N TYR A 331 8.85 1.16 9.85
CA TYR A 331 7.84 0.24 9.35
C TYR A 331 8.41 -0.60 8.22
N GLU A 332 7.98 -1.85 8.16
CA GLU A 332 8.38 -2.79 7.11
C GLU A 332 7.13 -3.52 6.60
N LEU A 333 6.98 -3.54 5.28
CA LEU A 333 5.97 -4.32 4.58
C LEU A 333 6.66 -5.12 3.47
N GLU A 334 6.43 -6.42 3.46
CA GLU A 334 6.88 -7.34 2.41
C GLU A 334 5.66 -7.87 1.67
N ILE A 335 5.73 -7.86 0.33
CA ILE A 335 4.71 -8.40 -0.58
C ILE A 335 5.38 -9.48 -1.40
N GLU A 336 4.93 -10.72 -1.28
CA GLU A 336 5.48 -11.86 -1.99
C GLU A 336 4.41 -12.52 -2.87
N VAL A 337 4.78 -12.82 -4.12
CA VAL A 337 3.93 -13.56 -5.06
C VAL A 337 4.49 -14.96 -5.26
N LEU A 338 3.63 -15.96 -5.12
CA LEU A 338 3.98 -17.37 -5.22
C LEU A 338 3.10 -18.06 -6.25
N ASN A 339 3.72 -18.95 -7.05
CA ASN A 339 2.97 -19.93 -7.81
C ASN A 339 2.50 -21.04 -6.88
N ILE A 340 1.23 -21.38 -6.95
CA ILE A 340 0.63 -22.52 -6.24
C ILE A 340 0.21 -23.57 -7.24
N LYS A 341 0.27 -24.81 -6.80
CA LYS A 341 -0.08 -25.97 -7.64
C LYS A 341 -1.58 -26.25 -7.55
#